data_7aebd71225fec7dd7680a81eb08ce227
#
_entry.id   7aebd71225fec7dd7680a81eb08ce227
#
_cell.length_a   1.000
_cell.length_b   1.000
_cell.length_c   1.000
_cell.angle_alpha   90.00
_cell.angle_beta   90.00
_cell.angle_gamma   90.00
#
_symmetry.space_group_name_H-M   'P 1'
#
loop_
_entity.id
_entity.type
_entity.pdbx_description
1 polymer ?
#
loop_
_entity_poly.entity_id
_entity_poly.type
_entity_poly.pdbx_seq_one_letter_code
_entity_poly.pdbx_strand_id
1 'polypeptide(L)'
;MAEWEEVLKEDLKRDEGLRLKTYIDTVGVRTIGYGHTNNVRKKQVITQEQAEALLDADIAVAIADAKIACKCFDKLDGPRKTVIANMSFNLGLERLALFQRTLAAVCSGKYQDAALHMMQSKWATQVKQRAVRLAKRMSTGEW
;
A
#
# COMPACT_ATOMS: atom_id res chain seq x y z
N MET A 1 16.60 6.51 4.50
CA MET A 1 15.13 6.36 4.34
C MET A 1 14.43 7.46 5.11
N ALA A 2 13.48 8.13 4.51
CA ALA A 2 12.70 9.15 5.19
C ALA A 2 11.80 8.51 6.26
N GLU A 3 11.43 9.29 7.28
CA GLU A 3 10.57 8.81 8.37
C GLU A 3 9.27 8.17 7.87
N TRP A 4 8.60 8.80 6.90
CA TRP A 4 7.35 8.25 6.38
C TRP A 4 7.56 6.91 5.66
N GLU A 5 8.72 6.71 5.04
CA GLU A 5 9.05 5.44 4.38
C GLU A 5 9.26 4.33 5.41
N GLU A 6 9.88 4.64 6.54
CA GLU A 6 10.05 3.69 7.64
C GLU A 6 8.71 3.30 8.25
N VAL A 7 7.81 4.26 8.45
CA VAL A 7 6.45 4.00 8.93
C VAL A 7 5.68 3.14 7.92
N LEU A 8 5.79 3.46 6.63
CA LEU A 8 5.17 2.68 5.57
C LEU A 8 5.64 1.21 5.62
N LYS A 9 6.94 0.99 5.77
CA LYS A 9 7.50 -0.36 5.84
C LYS A 9 6.94 -1.14 7.03
N GLU A 10 6.88 -0.53 8.21
CA GLU A 10 6.31 -1.18 9.39
C GLU A 10 4.82 -1.46 9.23
N ASP A 11 4.07 -0.52 8.64
CA ASP A 11 2.66 -0.72 8.34
C ASP A 11 2.45 -1.91 7.41
N LEU A 12 3.25 -2.02 6.35
CA LEU A 12 3.13 -3.10 5.38
C LEU A 12 3.53 -4.45 5.98
N LYS A 13 4.53 -4.50 6.83
CA LYS A 13 4.88 -5.73 7.56
C LYS A 13 3.70 -6.23 8.38
N ARG A 14 3.01 -5.33 9.09
CA ARG A 14 1.82 -5.67 9.87
C ARG A 14 0.67 -6.12 8.97
N ASP A 15 0.42 -5.37 7.89
CA ASP A 15 -0.73 -5.62 7.02
C ASP A 15 -0.56 -6.90 6.20
N GLU A 16 0.65 -7.19 5.72
CA GLU A 16 0.91 -8.36 4.87
C GLU A 16 1.26 -9.61 5.65
N GLY A 17 1.94 -9.48 6.78
CA GLY A 17 2.47 -10.62 7.55
C GLY A 17 3.65 -11.27 6.85
N LEU A 18 4.44 -12.06 7.58
CA LEU A 18 5.64 -12.73 7.07
C LEU A 18 5.40 -14.21 6.84
N ARG A 19 5.71 -14.69 5.63
CA ARG A 19 5.73 -16.11 5.28
C ARG A 19 7.04 -16.43 4.59
N LEU A 20 7.82 -17.32 5.16
CA LEU A 20 9.14 -17.70 4.60
C LEU A 20 9.06 -18.80 3.54
N LYS A 21 7.90 -19.39 3.33
CA LYS A 21 7.65 -20.40 2.31
C LYS A 21 6.54 -19.94 1.37
N THR A 22 6.65 -20.34 0.11
CA THR A 22 5.59 -20.07 -0.87
C THR A 22 4.24 -20.56 -0.37
N TYR A 23 3.23 -19.71 -0.49
CA TYR A 23 1.84 -20.07 -0.27
C TYR A 23 0.97 -19.50 -1.38
N ILE A 24 -0.25 -20.01 -1.47
CA ILE A 24 -1.24 -19.51 -2.42
C ILE A 24 -2.18 -18.59 -1.66
N ASP A 25 -2.32 -17.34 -2.11
CA ASP A 25 -3.22 -16.40 -1.47
C ASP A 25 -4.69 -16.70 -1.79
N THR A 26 -5.60 -15.87 -1.25
CA THR A 26 -7.05 -16.08 -1.38
C THR A 26 -7.56 -16.02 -2.81
N VAL A 27 -6.80 -15.43 -3.74
CA VAL A 27 -7.15 -15.33 -5.17
C VAL A 27 -6.30 -16.25 -6.06
N GLY A 28 -5.53 -17.15 -5.47
CA GLY A 28 -4.78 -18.15 -6.21
C GLY A 28 -3.39 -17.72 -6.67
N VAL A 29 -2.83 -16.65 -6.12
CA VAL A 29 -1.52 -16.11 -6.49
C VAL A 29 -0.42 -16.67 -5.57
N ARG A 30 0.67 -17.17 -6.15
CA ARG A 30 1.85 -17.59 -5.38
C ARG A 30 2.49 -16.39 -4.72
N THR A 31 2.64 -16.48 -3.40
CA THR A 31 3.09 -15.38 -2.57
C THR A 31 4.16 -15.84 -1.60
N ILE A 32 5.10 -14.98 -1.25
CA ILE A 32 6.15 -15.27 -0.27
C ILE A 32 6.59 -13.97 0.43
N GLY A 33 7.24 -14.09 1.58
CA GLY A 33 7.75 -12.94 2.33
C GLY A 33 6.63 -12.07 2.87
N TYR A 34 6.70 -10.78 2.65
CA TYR A 34 5.68 -9.81 3.02
C TYR A 34 4.79 -9.49 1.82
N GLY A 35 4.01 -10.47 1.37
CA GLY A 35 3.07 -10.26 0.28
C GLY A 35 3.72 -10.17 -1.11
N HIS A 36 4.96 -10.63 -1.27
CA HIS A 36 5.67 -10.58 -2.55
C HIS A 36 5.11 -11.63 -3.53
N THR A 37 4.78 -11.22 -4.75
CA THR A 37 4.14 -12.10 -5.75
C THR A 37 4.92 -12.25 -7.04
N ASN A 38 5.92 -11.39 -7.30
CA ASN A 38 6.65 -11.41 -8.57
C ASN A 38 7.67 -12.55 -8.61
N ASN A 39 7.63 -13.37 -9.66
CA ASN A 39 8.58 -14.48 -9.86
C ASN A 39 8.65 -15.47 -8.70
N VAL A 40 7.55 -15.73 -8.01
CA VAL A 40 7.52 -16.69 -6.92
C VAL A 40 7.34 -18.10 -7.47
N ARG A 41 8.26 -19.01 -7.11
CA ARG A 41 8.25 -20.42 -7.51
C ARG A 41 7.48 -21.26 -6.50
N LYS A 42 6.98 -22.41 -6.94
CA LYS A 42 6.40 -23.41 -6.03
C LYS A 42 7.45 -23.86 -5.01
N LYS A 43 7.04 -24.01 -3.75
CA LYS A 43 7.90 -24.54 -2.68
C LYS A 43 9.20 -23.76 -2.48
N GLN A 44 9.20 -22.49 -2.80
CA GLN A 44 10.35 -21.62 -2.54
C GLN A 44 10.44 -21.34 -1.04
N VAL A 45 11.67 -21.31 -0.53
CA VAL A 45 11.95 -20.94 0.87
C VAL A 45 12.95 -19.79 0.87
N ILE A 46 12.68 -18.76 1.66
CA ILE A 46 13.57 -17.61 1.82
C ILE A 46 13.87 -17.37 3.29
N THR A 47 14.93 -16.61 3.55
CA THR A 47 15.25 -16.11 4.88
C THR A 47 14.48 -14.83 5.18
N GLN A 48 14.44 -14.44 6.45
CA GLN A 48 13.85 -13.15 6.83
C GLN A 48 14.58 -11.97 6.16
N GLU A 49 15.91 -12.05 6.04
CA GLU A 49 16.69 -11.01 5.35
C GLU A 49 16.30 -10.89 3.89
N GLN A 50 16.09 -12.02 3.21
CA GLN A 50 15.59 -12.02 1.83
C GLN A 50 14.19 -11.45 1.73
N ALA A 51 13.30 -11.76 2.69
CA ALA A 51 11.95 -11.21 2.74
C ALA A 51 11.98 -9.68 2.90
N GLU A 52 12.87 -9.17 3.76
CA GLU A 52 13.08 -7.73 3.93
C GLU A 52 13.56 -7.06 2.65
N ALA A 53 14.51 -7.68 1.95
CA ALA A 53 15.02 -7.15 0.68
C ALA A 53 13.94 -7.12 -0.40
N LEU A 54 13.11 -8.16 -0.47
CA LEU A 54 11.96 -8.18 -1.40
C LEU A 54 10.97 -7.08 -1.06
N LEU A 55 10.69 -6.87 0.22
CA LEU A 55 9.78 -5.81 0.67
C LEU A 55 10.31 -4.44 0.28
N ASP A 56 11.61 -4.18 0.50
CA ASP A 56 12.22 -2.89 0.13
C ASP A 56 12.08 -2.63 -1.37
N ALA A 57 12.31 -3.63 -2.20
CA ALA A 57 12.16 -3.52 -3.66
C ALA A 57 10.69 -3.28 -4.04
N ASP A 58 9.76 -3.98 -3.42
CA ASP A 58 8.32 -3.82 -3.69
C ASP A 58 7.82 -2.44 -3.24
N ILE A 59 8.34 -1.91 -2.13
CA ILE A 59 8.03 -0.55 -1.65
C ILE A 59 8.50 0.48 -2.66
N ALA A 60 9.72 0.33 -3.20
CA ALA A 60 10.24 1.26 -4.21
C ALA A 60 9.34 1.33 -5.45
N VAL A 61 8.86 0.17 -5.92
CA VAL A 61 7.90 0.11 -7.03
C VAL A 61 6.58 0.77 -6.64
N ALA A 62 6.06 0.47 -5.45
CA ALA A 62 4.80 1.05 -4.99
C ALA A 62 4.86 2.58 -4.88
N ILE A 63 5.98 3.13 -4.41
CA ILE A 63 6.17 4.58 -4.33
C ILE A 63 6.23 5.19 -5.73
N ALA A 64 6.97 4.59 -6.65
CA ALA A 64 7.04 5.06 -8.03
C ALA A 64 5.66 5.08 -8.69
N ASP A 65 4.87 4.02 -8.49
CA ASP A 65 3.50 3.92 -9.00
C ASP A 65 2.58 4.96 -8.34
N ALA A 66 2.73 5.17 -7.03
CA ALA A 66 1.97 6.19 -6.31
C ALA A 66 2.21 7.60 -6.88
N LYS A 67 3.44 7.91 -7.24
CA LYS A 67 3.79 9.20 -7.86
C LYS A 67 3.16 9.36 -9.25
N ILE A 68 3.01 8.27 -9.99
CA ILE A 68 2.35 8.29 -11.30
C ILE A 68 0.84 8.52 -11.13
N ALA A 69 0.20 7.78 -10.23
CA ALA A 69 -1.25 7.87 -10.01
C ALA A 69 -1.67 9.15 -9.30
N CYS A 70 -0.86 9.62 -8.35
CA CYS A 70 -1.15 10.80 -7.53
C CYS A 70 -0.16 11.92 -7.88
N LYS A 71 -0.56 12.83 -8.74
CA LYS A 71 0.32 13.87 -9.28
C LYS A 71 0.88 14.81 -8.22
N CYS A 72 0.19 14.98 -7.10
CA CYS A 72 0.62 15.82 -6.00
C CYS A 72 1.38 15.06 -4.90
N PHE A 73 1.75 13.81 -5.13
CA PHE A 73 2.34 12.95 -4.11
C PHE A 73 3.50 13.61 -3.37
N ASP A 74 4.43 14.21 -4.10
CA ASP A 74 5.62 14.81 -3.48
C ASP A 74 5.31 16.02 -2.59
N LYS A 75 4.14 16.62 -2.76
CA LYS A 75 3.69 17.77 -1.95
C LYS A 75 2.90 17.36 -0.71
N LEU A 76 2.57 16.07 -0.57
CA LEU A 76 1.83 15.59 0.58
C LEU A 76 2.72 15.55 1.83
N ASP A 77 2.09 15.69 3.00
CA ASP A 77 2.75 15.40 4.27
C ASP A 77 3.08 13.90 4.39
N GLY A 78 3.96 13.55 5.32
CA GLY A 78 4.41 12.17 5.52
C GLY A 78 3.28 11.18 5.74
N PRO A 79 2.36 11.43 6.69
CA PRO A 79 1.24 10.52 6.91
C PRO A 79 0.42 10.23 5.65
N ARG A 80 0.07 11.25 4.88
CA ARG A 80 -0.73 11.07 3.67
C ARG A 80 0.05 10.39 2.54
N LYS A 81 1.37 10.61 2.46
CA LYS A 81 2.22 9.82 1.56
C LYS A 81 2.11 8.33 1.86
N THR A 82 2.14 7.95 3.14
CA THR A 82 2.02 6.52 3.50
C THR A 82 0.68 5.93 3.07
N VAL A 83 -0.39 6.70 3.13
CA VAL A 83 -1.72 6.22 2.71
C VAL A 83 -1.72 5.85 1.23
N ILE A 84 -1.28 6.77 0.37
CA ILE A 84 -1.28 6.53 -1.08
C ILE A 84 -0.30 5.42 -1.44
N ALA A 85 0.88 5.40 -0.84
CA ALA A 85 1.87 4.35 -1.09
C ALA A 85 1.40 2.98 -0.61
N ASN A 86 0.70 2.89 0.53
CA ASN A 86 0.11 1.65 1.03
C ASN A 86 -0.97 1.12 0.08
N MET A 87 -1.85 2.00 -0.38
CA MET A 87 -2.86 1.65 -1.38
C MET A 87 -2.20 1.16 -2.68
N SER A 88 -1.15 1.86 -3.12
CA SER A 88 -0.38 1.48 -4.32
C SER A 88 0.22 0.08 -4.18
N PHE A 89 0.83 -0.21 -3.05
CA PHE A 89 1.41 -1.53 -2.75
C PHE A 89 0.34 -2.63 -2.85
N ASN A 90 -0.83 -2.37 -2.29
CA ASN A 90 -1.92 -3.34 -2.23
C ASN A 90 -2.64 -3.51 -3.57
N LEU A 91 -2.87 -2.42 -4.29
CA LEU A 91 -3.70 -2.40 -5.50
C LEU A 91 -2.91 -2.55 -6.80
N GLY A 92 -1.68 -2.07 -6.84
CA GLY A 92 -0.94 -1.85 -8.08
C GLY A 92 -1.38 -0.57 -8.79
N LEU A 93 -0.60 -0.14 -9.78
CA LEU A 93 -0.81 1.14 -10.46
C LEU A 93 -2.18 1.24 -11.14
N GLU A 94 -2.56 0.21 -11.90
CA GLU A 94 -3.81 0.25 -12.68
C GLU A 94 -5.04 0.43 -11.79
N ARG A 95 -5.12 -0.34 -10.71
CA ARG A 95 -6.26 -0.29 -9.79
C ARG A 95 -6.26 0.98 -8.97
N LEU A 96 -5.08 1.45 -8.53
CA LEU A 96 -4.97 2.72 -7.82
C LEU A 96 -5.45 3.88 -8.70
N ALA A 97 -5.07 3.89 -9.97
CA ALA A 97 -5.44 4.95 -10.91
C ALA A 97 -6.96 5.06 -11.12
N LEU A 98 -7.71 3.99 -10.84
CA LEU A 98 -9.18 4.02 -10.93
C LEU A 98 -9.84 4.82 -9.78
N PHE A 99 -9.11 5.11 -8.72
CA PHE A 99 -9.59 5.92 -7.59
C PHE A 99 -9.57 7.42 -7.93
N GLN A 100 -10.19 7.79 -9.06
CA GLN A 100 -10.10 9.15 -9.60
C GLN A 100 -10.64 10.22 -8.65
N ARG A 101 -11.79 9.96 -8.01
CA ARG A 101 -12.39 10.92 -7.06
C ARG A 101 -11.53 11.09 -5.81
N THR A 102 -11.01 9.99 -5.29
CA THR A 102 -10.11 10.00 -4.14
C THR A 102 -8.86 10.81 -4.45
N LEU A 103 -8.19 10.50 -5.55
CA LEU A 103 -6.95 11.16 -5.94
C LEU A 103 -7.17 12.65 -6.23
N ALA A 104 -8.27 13.01 -6.89
CA ALA A 104 -8.62 14.40 -7.14
C ALA A 104 -8.85 15.17 -5.82
N ALA A 105 -9.55 14.57 -4.87
CA ALA A 105 -9.78 15.16 -3.56
C ALA A 105 -8.47 15.36 -2.79
N VAL A 106 -7.58 14.37 -2.83
CA VAL A 106 -6.25 14.44 -2.21
C VAL A 106 -5.46 15.63 -2.75
N CYS A 107 -5.40 15.77 -4.07
CA CYS A 107 -4.63 16.84 -4.71
C CYS A 107 -5.31 18.21 -4.63
N SER A 108 -6.57 18.26 -4.23
CA SER A 108 -7.30 19.50 -3.95
C SER A 108 -7.27 19.89 -2.46
N GLY A 109 -6.59 19.10 -1.62
CA GLY A 109 -6.55 19.34 -0.18
C GLY A 109 -7.84 18.98 0.55
N LYS A 110 -8.77 18.28 -0.11
CA LYS A 110 -10.06 17.87 0.46
C LYS A 110 -9.93 16.48 1.08
N TYR A 111 -9.17 16.40 2.16
CA TYR A 111 -8.77 15.12 2.74
C TYR A 111 -9.91 14.34 3.38
N GLN A 112 -10.89 15.04 3.95
CA GLN A 112 -12.09 14.35 4.48
C GLN A 112 -12.92 13.74 3.38
N ASP A 113 -13.07 14.42 2.25
CA ASP A 113 -13.75 13.88 1.07
C ASP A 113 -12.98 12.68 0.51
N ALA A 114 -11.66 12.77 0.45
CA ALA A 114 -10.82 11.68 0.01
C ALA A 114 -11.04 10.44 0.88
N ALA A 115 -11.03 10.61 2.20
CA ALA A 115 -11.28 9.52 3.15
C ALA A 115 -12.67 8.90 2.95
N LEU A 116 -13.68 9.73 2.71
CA LEU A 116 -15.04 9.25 2.44
C LEU A 116 -15.09 8.41 1.16
N HIS A 117 -14.48 8.89 0.08
CA HIS A 117 -14.41 8.12 -1.16
C HIS A 117 -13.67 6.79 -0.98
N MET A 118 -12.58 6.78 -0.19
CA MET A 118 -11.88 5.54 0.14
C MET A 118 -12.82 4.52 0.79
N MET A 119 -13.60 4.95 1.78
CA MET A 119 -14.51 4.06 2.52
C MET A 119 -15.72 3.60 1.72
N GLN A 120 -16.10 4.34 0.68
CA GLN A 120 -17.20 3.97 -0.21
C GLN A 120 -16.77 2.97 -1.29
N SER A 121 -15.49 2.69 -1.41
CA SER A 121 -14.95 1.81 -2.45
C SER A 121 -15.16 0.33 -2.12
N LYS A 122 -15.16 -0.50 -3.16
CA LYS A 122 -15.13 -1.96 -3.03
C LYS A 122 -13.87 -2.43 -2.30
N TRP A 123 -12.74 -1.76 -2.55
CA TRP A 123 -11.48 -2.03 -1.85
C TRP A 123 -11.65 -1.97 -0.33
N ALA A 124 -12.40 -0.98 0.19
CA ALA A 124 -12.64 -0.86 1.64
C ALA A 124 -13.33 -2.08 2.23
N THR A 125 -14.28 -2.67 1.50
CA THR A 125 -14.93 -3.91 1.95
C THR A 125 -14.00 -5.12 1.90
N GLN A 126 -13.04 -5.12 0.99
CA GLN A 126 -12.07 -6.21 0.84
C GLN A 126 -10.99 -6.18 1.94
N VAL A 127 -10.48 -5.01 2.26
CA VAL A 127 -9.34 -4.88 3.20
C VAL A 127 -9.77 -4.47 4.62
N LYS A 128 -11.03 -4.11 4.83
CA LYS A 128 -11.67 -3.90 6.15
C LYS A 128 -10.90 -2.90 7.03
N GLN A 129 -10.31 -3.36 8.13
CA GLN A 129 -9.64 -2.49 9.10
C GLN A 129 -8.45 -1.74 8.51
N ARG A 130 -7.80 -2.29 7.51
CA ARG A 130 -6.74 -1.59 6.77
C ARG A 130 -7.29 -0.31 6.13
N ALA A 131 -8.46 -0.37 5.50
CA ALA A 131 -9.10 0.81 4.91
C ALA A 131 -9.50 1.83 5.98
N VAL A 132 -10.03 1.38 7.10
CA VAL A 132 -10.41 2.28 8.22
C VAL A 132 -9.19 3.05 8.73
N ARG A 133 -8.08 2.37 8.96
CA ARG A 133 -6.84 3.01 9.43
C ARG A 133 -6.30 4.00 8.41
N LEU A 134 -6.27 3.63 7.14
CA LEU A 134 -5.76 4.49 6.08
C LEU A 134 -6.67 5.70 5.84
N ALA A 135 -7.98 5.52 5.86
CA ALA A 135 -8.94 6.61 5.72
C ALA A 135 -8.83 7.62 6.87
N LYS A 136 -8.67 7.13 8.10
CA LYS A 136 -8.46 7.99 9.26
C LYS A 136 -7.19 8.83 9.11
N ARG A 137 -6.08 8.21 8.71
CA ARG A 137 -4.81 8.90 8.47
C ARG A 137 -4.93 9.92 7.33
N MET A 138 -5.65 9.58 6.28
CA MET A 138 -5.93 10.51 5.19
C MET A 138 -6.69 11.73 5.69
N SER A 139 -7.74 11.53 6.47
CA SER A 139 -8.58 12.60 7.00
C SER A 139 -7.83 13.52 7.96
N THR A 140 -7.07 12.95 8.90
CA THR A 140 -6.43 13.70 9.98
C THR A 140 -5.02 14.21 9.67
N GLY A 141 -4.28 13.52 8.81
CA GLY A 141 -2.85 13.80 8.59
C GLY A 141 -1.98 13.40 9.77
N GLU A 142 -2.47 12.52 10.64
CA GLU A 142 -1.73 12.01 11.81
C GLU A 142 -1.35 10.54 11.58
N TRP A 143 -0.29 10.12 12.28
CA TRP A 143 0.19 8.73 12.22
C TRP A 143 -0.78 7.70 12.76
#